data_35c0a213f86794c30a502979b2740ece
#
_entry.id   35c0a213f86794c30a502979b2740ece
#
_cell.length_a   1.000
_cell.length_b   1.000
_cell.length_c   1.000
_cell.angle_alpha   90.00
_cell.angle_beta   90.00
_cell.angle_gamma   90.00
#
_symmetry.space_group_name_H-M   'P 1'
#
loop_
_entity.id
_entity.type
_entity.pdbx_description
1 polymer ?
#
loop_
_entity_poly.entity_id
_entity_poly.type
_entity_poly.pdbx_seq_one_letter_code
_entity_poly.pdbx_strand_id
1 'polypeptide(L)'
;MLTNEQITSVKGRGFLRNRGTECFSGRIVTVAGLFTPDQLHAIAECSEKYGNGKVIFTARLAAEIVGIPFDKIPEAEAFMAERGLYFGGTGAKVRPITACKGTTCVYGNIDTQALAKVIYDKFYIGMRDVKLPHKFKIGVGGCPNSCMKPSLNDVGVEGCRAFSFDSELCRGCKKCAVAESCPTKAVSVVNGKAVIDTSKCTSCGVCVGKCPFGAVPKEAASVCRIFVGGTWGKTQRMGTLLNSVYSADEVPSVIEKVMLWYKENGYVKERLGATVDRIGTDALEAAIATDDLITRKDDILAKPLLERQ
;
A
#
# COMPACT_ATOMS: atom_id res chain seq x y z
N MET A 1 -21.33 22.14 -23.93
CA MET A 1 -20.08 21.32 -23.83
C MET A 1 -19.18 21.90 -22.76
N LEU A 2 -18.66 21.07 -21.86
CA LEU A 2 -17.74 21.51 -20.81
C LEU A 2 -16.38 21.90 -21.40
N THR A 3 -15.79 22.97 -20.87
CA THR A 3 -14.43 23.38 -21.25
C THR A 3 -13.37 22.46 -20.61
N ASN A 4 -12.16 22.47 -21.19
CA ASN A 4 -11.04 21.73 -20.60
C ASN A 4 -10.68 22.23 -19.18
N GLU A 5 -10.87 23.50 -18.90
CA GLU A 5 -10.69 24.09 -17.58
C GLU A 5 -11.66 23.50 -16.57
N GLN A 6 -12.97 23.46 -16.90
CA GLN A 6 -13.99 22.87 -16.06
C GLN A 6 -13.70 21.39 -15.76
N ILE A 7 -13.32 20.60 -16.78
CA ILE A 7 -12.95 19.19 -16.60
C ILE A 7 -11.73 19.04 -15.69
N THR A 8 -10.74 19.92 -15.84
CA THR A 8 -9.50 19.85 -15.06
C THR A 8 -9.70 20.29 -13.61
N SER A 9 -10.55 21.28 -13.35
CA SER A 9 -10.82 21.84 -12.03
C SER A 9 -11.37 20.78 -11.06
N VAL A 10 -12.19 19.85 -11.54
CA VAL A 10 -12.81 18.79 -10.70
C VAL A 10 -11.98 17.52 -10.64
N LYS A 11 -11.04 17.31 -11.58
CA LYS A 11 -10.20 16.11 -11.63
C LYS A 11 -9.35 15.94 -10.36
N GLY A 12 -8.81 17.02 -9.82
CA GLY A 12 -8.02 17.00 -8.57
C GLY A 12 -8.86 16.69 -7.32
N ARG A 13 -10.17 16.90 -7.39
CA ARG A 13 -11.16 16.70 -6.32
C ARG A 13 -11.75 15.29 -6.31
N GLY A 14 -11.37 14.42 -7.25
CA GLY A 14 -11.86 13.02 -7.29
C GLY A 14 -12.86 12.72 -8.40
N PHE A 15 -13.20 13.69 -9.24
CA PHE A 15 -14.17 13.51 -10.31
C PHE A 15 -13.47 13.22 -11.64
N LEU A 16 -13.85 12.13 -12.27
CA LEU A 16 -13.31 11.68 -13.55
C LEU A 16 -14.43 11.66 -14.61
N ARG A 17 -14.22 12.36 -15.72
CA ARG A 17 -15.22 12.45 -16.79
C ARG A 17 -15.57 11.06 -17.33
N ASN A 18 -16.85 10.78 -17.47
CA ASN A 18 -17.36 9.56 -18.08
C ASN A 18 -17.28 9.63 -19.60
N ARG A 19 -16.98 8.49 -20.22
CA ARG A 19 -16.81 8.39 -21.67
C ARG A 19 -18.12 8.74 -22.40
N GLY A 20 -18.04 9.63 -23.39
CA GLY A 20 -19.16 9.98 -24.23
C GLY A 20 -20.25 10.86 -23.58
N THR A 21 -19.98 11.39 -22.37
CA THR A 21 -20.95 12.22 -21.64
C THR A 21 -20.29 13.48 -21.06
N GLU A 22 -21.09 14.38 -20.50
CA GLU A 22 -20.64 15.52 -19.69
C GLU A 22 -20.76 15.25 -18.18
N CYS A 23 -20.99 14.00 -17.81
CA CYS A 23 -21.06 13.56 -16.42
C CYS A 23 -19.70 13.00 -15.93
N PHE A 24 -19.60 12.84 -14.63
CA PHE A 24 -18.40 12.40 -13.94
C PHE A 24 -18.67 11.20 -13.04
N SER A 25 -17.64 10.40 -12.83
CA SER A 25 -17.59 9.46 -11.70
C SER A 25 -16.88 10.13 -10.54
N GLY A 26 -17.57 10.27 -9.41
CA GLY A 26 -17.03 10.78 -8.16
C GLY A 26 -16.42 9.65 -7.33
N ARG A 27 -15.12 9.68 -7.07
CA ARG A 27 -14.43 8.67 -6.26
C ARG A 27 -14.47 9.02 -4.79
N ILE A 28 -15.03 8.13 -3.99
CA ILE A 28 -15.11 8.26 -2.54
C ILE A 28 -13.86 7.64 -1.91
N VAL A 29 -13.21 8.40 -1.04
CA VAL A 29 -12.02 7.96 -0.32
C VAL A 29 -12.41 7.12 0.87
N THR A 30 -11.75 5.98 1.02
CA THR A 30 -11.93 5.06 2.14
C THR A 30 -10.63 4.86 2.89
N VAL A 31 -10.72 4.52 4.17
CA VAL A 31 -9.60 3.99 4.92
C VAL A 31 -9.55 2.49 4.68
N ALA A 32 -8.57 2.05 3.89
CA ALA A 32 -8.34 0.63 3.62
C ALA A 32 -9.53 -0.16 3.06
N GLY A 33 -10.51 0.51 2.46
CA GLY A 33 -11.70 -0.14 1.90
C GLY A 33 -12.78 -0.47 2.93
N LEU A 34 -12.70 0.07 4.15
CA LEU A 34 -13.74 -0.10 5.16
C LEU A 34 -14.86 0.92 4.95
N PHE A 35 -16.08 0.44 5.05
CA PHE A 35 -17.32 1.23 5.11
C PHE A 35 -18.20 0.75 6.25
N THR A 36 -18.84 1.66 6.95
CA THR A 36 -19.95 1.32 7.84
C THR A 36 -21.24 1.14 7.03
N PRO A 37 -22.27 0.47 7.59
CA PRO A 37 -23.58 0.39 6.95
C PRO A 37 -24.14 1.77 6.58
N ASP A 38 -24.08 2.76 7.48
CA ASP A 38 -24.56 4.12 7.24
C ASP A 38 -23.83 4.81 6.10
N GLN A 39 -22.51 4.59 5.97
CA GLN A 39 -21.73 5.10 4.85
C GLN A 39 -22.14 4.46 3.52
N LEU A 40 -22.45 3.16 3.51
CA LEU A 40 -22.96 2.49 2.31
C LEU A 40 -24.36 3.00 1.92
N HIS A 41 -25.24 3.24 2.88
CA HIS A 41 -26.55 3.88 2.63
C HIS A 41 -26.38 5.29 2.06
N ALA A 42 -25.48 6.10 2.63
CA ALA A 42 -25.20 7.45 2.12
C ALA A 42 -24.66 7.43 0.68
N ILE A 43 -23.81 6.45 0.34
CA ILE A 43 -23.30 6.27 -1.02
C ILE A 43 -24.43 5.91 -1.98
N ALA A 44 -25.32 5.01 -1.60
CA ALA A 44 -26.47 4.62 -2.40
C ALA A 44 -27.39 5.82 -2.64
N GLU A 45 -27.80 6.53 -1.59
CA GLU A 45 -28.65 7.72 -1.67
C GLU A 45 -28.01 8.82 -2.54
N CYS A 46 -26.72 9.09 -2.37
CA CYS A 46 -26.01 10.07 -3.21
C CYS A 46 -26.02 9.65 -4.69
N SER A 47 -25.86 8.36 -4.96
CA SER A 47 -25.91 7.83 -6.32
C SER A 47 -27.28 7.97 -6.99
N GLU A 48 -28.33 7.77 -6.24
CA GLU A 48 -29.72 7.95 -6.72
C GLU A 48 -30.04 9.42 -6.93
N LYS A 49 -29.64 10.30 -6.01
CA LYS A 49 -30.00 11.72 -6.02
C LYS A 49 -29.18 12.56 -7.00
N TYR A 50 -27.88 12.29 -7.13
CA TYR A 50 -26.95 13.11 -7.89
C TYR A 50 -26.26 12.38 -9.03
N GLY A 51 -26.31 11.05 -9.05
CA GLY A 51 -25.71 10.23 -10.09
C GLY A 51 -26.75 9.57 -11.00
N ASN A 52 -26.41 8.38 -11.49
CA ASN A 52 -27.31 7.57 -12.32
C ASN A 52 -27.78 6.28 -11.64
N GLY A 53 -27.76 6.23 -10.31
CA GLY A 53 -28.15 5.07 -9.50
C GLY A 53 -27.14 3.92 -9.51
N LYS A 54 -25.91 4.14 -10.02
CA LYS A 54 -24.87 3.10 -10.09
C LYS A 54 -23.64 3.47 -9.27
N VAL A 55 -23.15 2.48 -8.52
CA VAL A 55 -21.90 2.56 -7.75
C VAL A 55 -20.95 1.48 -8.24
N ILE A 56 -19.68 1.83 -8.48
CA ILE A 56 -18.63 0.90 -8.92
C ILE A 56 -17.56 0.83 -7.83
N PHE A 57 -17.18 -0.38 -7.42
CA PHE A 57 -16.01 -0.58 -6.56
C PHE A 57 -14.75 -0.72 -7.43
N THR A 58 -13.75 0.07 -7.12
CA THR A 58 -12.47 0.05 -7.83
C THR A 58 -11.54 -1.02 -7.28
N ALA A 59 -10.54 -1.43 -8.08
CA ALA A 59 -9.48 -2.34 -7.63
C ALA A 59 -8.62 -1.78 -6.47
N ARG A 60 -8.82 -0.51 -6.10
CA ARG A 60 -8.16 0.14 -4.96
C ARG A 60 -9.11 0.37 -3.79
N LEU A 61 -10.15 -0.45 -3.69
CA LEU A 61 -11.10 -0.46 -2.57
C LEU A 61 -11.83 0.89 -2.36
N ALA A 62 -11.93 1.71 -3.40
CA ALA A 62 -12.72 2.94 -3.38
C ALA A 62 -14.05 2.69 -4.09
N ALA A 63 -15.11 3.35 -3.65
CA ALA A 63 -16.37 3.41 -4.39
C ALA A 63 -16.35 4.61 -5.36
N GLU A 64 -16.99 4.47 -6.51
CA GLU A 64 -17.23 5.57 -7.45
C GLU A 64 -18.73 5.67 -7.76
N ILE A 65 -19.31 6.84 -7.50
CA ILE A 65 -20.66 7.17 -7.92
C ILE A 65 -20.60 7.62 -9.37
N VAL A 66 -21.35 6.95 -10.23
CA VAL A 66 -21.31 7.17 -11.69
C VAL A 66 -22.38 8.16 -12.11
N GLY A 67 -22.06 9.00 -13.11
CA GLY A 67 -23.04 9.80 -13.82
C GLY A 67 -23.41 11.12 -13.16
N ILE A 68 -22.57 11.68 -12.29
CA ILE A 68 -22.81 12.99 -11.66
C ILE A 68 -22.63 14.11 -12.71
N PRO A 69 -23.66 14.93 -13.02
CA PRO A 69 -23.51 16.10 -13.85
C PRO A 69 -22.57 17.13 -13.23
N PHE A 70 -21.89 17.92 -14.06
CA PHE A 70 -20.90 18.89 -13.59
C PHE A 70 -21.47 19.90 -12.58
N ASP A 71 -22.67 20.41 -12.85
CA ASP A 71 -23.40 21.38 -12.02
C ASP A 71 -23.88 20.77 -10.68
N LYS A 72 -23.99 19.44 -10.61
CA LYS A 72 -24.41 18.72 -9.37
C LYS A 72 -23.22 18.30 -8.49
N ILE A 73 -21.99 18.49 -8.94
CA ILE A 73 -20.80 18.14 -8.14
C ILE A 73 -20.76 18.84 -6.78
N PRO A 74 -21.01 20.17 -6.66
CA PRO A 74 -20.97 20.82 -5.33
C PRO A 74 -22.04 20.29 -4.37
N GLU A 75 -23.24 19.98 -4.86
CA GLU A 75 -24.32 19.42 -4.05
C GLU A 75 -23.96 18.00 -3.57
N ALA A 76 -23.40 17.17 -4.45
CA ALA A 76 -22.95 15.82 -4.10
C ALA A 76 -21.82 15.85 -3.06
N GLU A 77 -20.87 16.79 -3.19
CA GLU A 77 -19.78 16.95 -2.21
C GLU A 77 -20.32 17.37 -0.83
N ALA A 78 -21.22 18.35 -0.78
CA ALA A 78 -21.84 18.78 0.48
C ALA A 78 -22.62 17.63 1.14
N PHE A 79 -23.42 16.92 0.37
CA PHE A 79 -24.19 15.76 0.84
C PHE A 79 -23.32 14.68 1.46
N MET A 80 -22.19 14.34 0.82
CA MET A 80 -21.26 13.34 1.32
C MET A 80 -20.46 13.84 2.54
N ALA A 81 -20.06 15.12 2.54
CA ALA A 81 -19.33 15.72 3.65
C ALA A 81 -20.13 15.73 4.96
N GLU A 82 -21.43 16.01 4.91
CA GLU A 82 -22.35 15.92 6.07
C GLU A 82 -22.40 14.52 6.69
N ARG A 83 -22.05 13.49 5.92
CA ARG A 83 -22.03 12.07 6.32
C ARG A 83 -20.61 11.55 6.57
N GLY A 84 -19.62 12.45 6.71
CA GLY A 84 -18.23 12.13 6.97
C GLY A 84 -17.51 11.43 5.82
N LEU A 85 -18.03 11.52 4.59
CA LEU A 85 -17.42 10.96 3.38
C LEU A 85 -16.97 12.06 2.43
N TYR A 86 -15.87 11.83 1.72
CA TYR A 86 -15.25 12.82 0.85
C TYR A 86 -14.87 12.22 -0.50
N PHE A 87 -15.06 13.01 -1.54
CA PHE A 87 -14.48 12.70 -2.85
C PHE A 87 -12.99 13.04 -2.89
N GLY A 88 -12.21 12.27 -3.66
CA GLY A 88 -10.77 12.50 -3.75
C GLY A 88 -9.99 11.39 -4.43
N GLY A 89 -8.73 11.24 -4.03
CA GLY A 89 -7.88 10.11 -4.44
C GLY A 89 -7.33 10.20 -5.86
N THR A 90 -7.19 11.40 -6.43
CA THR A 90 -6.67 11.65 -7.77
C THR A 90 -5.47 12.62 -7.75
N GLY A 91 -4.73 12.75 -8.85
CA GLY A 91 -3.62 13.70 -8.95
C GLY A 91 -2.22 13.14 -8.62
N ALA A 92 -1.20 14.01 -8.67
CA ALA A 92 0.21 13.71 -8.36
C ALA A 92 0.47 13.90 -6.84
N LYS A 93 -0.20 13.12 -6.03
CA LYS A 93 -0.21 13.16 -4.56
C LYS A 93 -0.25 11.74 -4.01
N VAL A 94 -0.19 11.61 -2.70
CA VAL A 94 -0.50 10.36 -2.01
C VAL A 94 -1.93 9.93 -2.38
N ARG A 95 -2.07 8.66 -2.74
CA ARG A 95 -3.36 8.05 -3.08
C ARG A 95 -3.99 7.40 -1.86
N PRO A 96 -5.31 7.18 -1.84
CA PRO A 96 -5.96 6.42 -0.78
C PRO A 96 -5.22 5.13 -0.48
N ILE A 97 -5.02 4.86 0.81
CA ILE A 97 -4.29 3.70 1.28
C ILE A 97 -5.16 2.46 1.07
N THR A 98 -4.55 1.40 0.56
CA THR A 98 -5.24 0.11 0.40
C THR A 98 -4.67 -0.91 1.36
N ALA A 99 -5.54 -1.69 1.99
CA ALA A 99 -5.11 -2.80 2.83
C ALA A 99 -6.00 -4.03 2.60
N CYS A 100 -5.46 -5.22 2.85
CA CYS A 100 -6.30 -6.41 2.89
C CYS A 100 -7.02 -6.53 4.25
N LYS A 101 -7.91 -7.50 4.38
CA LYS A 101 -8.60 -7.83 5.64
C LYS A 101 -7.68 -8.56 6.65
N GLY A 102 -6.37 -8.32 6.64
CA GLY A 102 -5.39 -9.07 7.42
C GLY A 102 -5.65 -9.12 8.91
N THR A 103 -6.23 -8.05 9.47
CA THR A 103 -6.68 -7.97 10.88
C THR A 103 -7.61 -9.13 11.28
N THR A 104 -8.52 -9.54 10.38
CA THR A 104 -9.51 -10.60 10.63
C THR A 104 -9.20 -11.90 9.89
N CYS A 105 -8.10 -11.95 9.16
CA CYS A 105 -7.71 -13.09 8.33
C CYS A 105 -6.90 -14.09 9.16
N VAL A 106 -7.21 -15.37 9.05
CA VAL A 106 -6.47 -16.47 9.73
C VAL A 106 -4.99 -16.53 9.33
N TYR A 107 -4.62 -15.99 8.18
CA TYR A 107 -3.25 -15.90 7.69
C TYR A 107 -2.58 -14.56 8.00
N GLY A 108 -3.29 -13.62 8.65
CA GLY A 108 -2.76 -12.30 8.96
C GLY A 108 -1.62 -12.36 9.97
N ASN A 109 -0.48 -11.79 9.63
CA ASN A 109 0.68 -11.67 10.51
C ASN A 109 0.74 -10.32 11.23
N ILE A 110 0.01 -9.31 10.72
CA ILE A 110 -0.06 -7.96 11.27
C ILE A 110 -1.51 -7.44 11.22
N ASP A 111 -1.81 -6.44 12.03
CA ASP A 111 -3.07 -5.68 11.95
C ASP A 111 -2.99 -4.68 10.78
N THR A 112 -3.49 -5.10 9.63
CA THR A 112 -3.43 -4.30 8.41
C THR A 112 -4.35 -3.09 8.45
N GLN A 113 -5.48 -3.17 9.16
CA GLN A 113 -6.46 -2.09 9.20
C GLN A 113 -5.97 -0.96 10.12
N ALA A 114 -5.45 -1.32 11.31
CA ALA A 114 -4.85 -0.35 12.21
C ALA A 114 -3.64 0.35 11.56
N LEU A 115 -2.72 -0.41 10.96
CA LEU A 115 -1.57 0.15 10.27
C LEU A 115 -1.98 1.07 9.10
N ALA A 116 -2.96 0.64 8.30
CA ALA A 116 -3.46 1.46 7.20
C ALA A 116 -4.13 2.75 7.68
N LYS A 117 -4.79 2.74 8.84
CA LYS A 117 -5.37 3.95 9.44
C LYS A 117 -4.28 4.95 9.85
N VAL A 118 -3.22 4.48 10.51
CA VAL A 118 -2.07 5.32 10.88
C VAL A 118 -1.43 5.94 9.63
N ILE A 119 -1.19 5.13 8.60
CA ILE A 119 -0.63 5.58 7.32
C ILE A 119 -1.58 6.59 6.63
N TYR A 120 -2.88 6.35 6.66
CA TYR A 120 -3.90 7.24 6.09
C TYR A 120 -3.88 8.60 6.77
N ASP A 121 -3.93 8.64 8.10
CA ASP A 121 -3.95 9.89 8.85
C ASP A 121 -2.65 10.69 8.61
N LYS A 122 -1.51 10.03 8.67
CA LYS A 122 -0.22 10.68 8.51
C LYS A 122 0.03 11.21 7.09
N PHE A 123 -0.26 10.40 6.05
CA PHE A 123 0.15 10.73 4.68
C PHE A 123 -0.99 11.18 3.79
N TYR A 124 -2.16 10.54 3.84
CA TYR A 124 -3.27 10.96 2.99
C TYR A 124 -3.91 12.25 3.50
N ILE A 125 -4.10 12.38 4.80
CA ILE A 125 -4.66 13.57 5.44
C ILE A 125 -3.53 14.58 5.73
N GLY A 126 -2.53 14.19 6.51
CA GLY A 126 -1.50 15.11 7.02
C GLY A 126 -0.57 15.69 5.94
N MET A 127 -0.46 15.02 4.78
CA MET A 127 0.34 15.48 3.64
C MET A 127 -0.49 15.69 2.37
N ARG A 128 -1.77 16.01 2.53
CA ARG A 128 -2.74 16.13 1.45
C ARG A 128 -2.32 17.12 0.36
N ASP A 129 -1.65 18.21 0.73
CA ASP A 129 -1.26 19.29 -0.17
C ASP A 129 0.15 19.14 -0.73
N VAL A 130 0.89 18.15 -0.28
CA VAL A 130 2.24 17.87 -0.78
C VAL A 130 2.18 17.41 -2.23
N LYS A 131 2.80 18.19 -3.12
CA LYS A 131 3.00 17.82 -4.52
C LYS A 131 4.19 16.88 -4.64
N LEU A 132 3.95 15.72 -5.24
CA LEU A 132 4.98 14.71 -5.52
C LEU A 132 5.27 14.68 -7.03
N PRO A 133 6.41 14.13 -7.47
CA PRO A 133 6.73 13.97 -8.90
C PRO A 133 5.61 13.29 -9.69
N HIS A 134 4.99 12.26 -9.12
CA HIS A 134 3.81 11.59 -9.65
C HIS A 134 2.94 11.06 -8.48
N LYS A 135 1.82 10.38 -8.82
CA LYS A 135 0.99 9.67 -7.82
C LYS A 135 1.84 8.71 -6.99
N PHE A 136 1.55 8.67 -5.69
CA PHE A 136 2.23 7.80 -4.73
C PHE A 136 1.20 6.86 -4.10
N LYS A 137 1.36 5.57 -4.32
CA LYS A 137 0.44 4.52 -3.89
C LYS A 137 1.06 3.72 -2.76
N ILE A 138 0.30 3.51 -1.70
CA ILE A 138 0.69 2.65 -0.58
C ILE A 138 -0.32 1.51 -0.49
N GLY A 139 0.19 0.29 -0.31
CA GLY A 139 -0.62 -0.91 -0.13
C GLY A 139 -0.11 -1.76 1.03
N VAL A 140 -1.02 -2.21 1.91
CA VAL A 140 -0.70 -2.99 3.11
C VAL A 140 -1.29 -4.39 2.99
N GLY A 141 -0.43 -5.40 2.92
CA GLY A 141 -0.76 -6.82 2.93
C GLY A 141 -0.46 -7.46 4.27
N GLY A 142 -1.36 -8.29 4.79
CA GLY A 142 -1.20 -8.93 6.10
C GLY A 142 -0.30 -10.16 6.11
N CYS A 143 0.01 -10.72 4.95
CA CYS A 143 0.84 -11.92 4.83
C CYS A 143 1.34 -12.13 3.39
N PRO A 144 2.30 -13.05 3.16
CA PRO A 144 2.85 -13.36 1.84
C PRO A 144 1.88 -13.99 0.82
N ASN A 145 0.62 -14.27 1.18
CA ASN A 145 -0.40 -14.59 0.17
C ASN A 145 -0.70 -13.41 -0.77
N SER A 146 -0.23 -12.22 -0.40
CA SER A 146 -0.15 -11.04 -1.27
C SER A 146 -1.48 -10.65 -1.94
N CYS A 147 -2.63 -10.86 -1.27
CA CYS A 147 -3.96 -10.57 -1.82
C CYS A 147 -4.12 -9.12 -2.29
N MET A 148 -3.47 -8.16 -1.61
CA MET A 148 -3.42 -6.73 -1.99
C MET A 148 -2.28 -6.39 -2.93
N LYS A 149 -1.45 -7.39 -3.31
CA LYS A 149 -0.31 -7.20 -4.20
C LYS A 149 0.55 -5.99 -3.78
N PRO A 150 1.09 -5.98 -2.54
CA PRO A 150 1.84 -4.83 -2.04
C PRO A 150 3.01 -4.47 -2.96
N SER A 151 3.71 -5.43 -3.52
CA SER A 151 4.82 -5.23 -4.46
C SER A 151 4.47 -4.50 -5.77
N LEU A 152 3.18 -4.24 -6.05
CA LEU A 152 2.73 -3.44 -7.21
C LEU A 152 2.37 -1.99 -6.85
N ASN A 153 2.68 -1.55 -5.64
CA ASN A 153 2.50 -0.17 -5.19
C ASN A 153 3.83 0.57 -5.13
N ASP A 154 3.81 1.89 -5.10
CA ASP A 154 5.03 2.70 -4.93
C ASP A 154 5.72 2.34 -3.61
N VAL A 155 4.94 2.13 -2.54
CA VAL A 155 5.39 1.45 -1.33
C VAL A 155 4.39 0.35 -0.99
N GLY A 156 4.90 -0.86 -0.82
CA GLY A 156 4.12 -2.02 -0.41
C GLY A 156 4.62 -2.58 0.90
N VAL A 157 3.73 -2.75 1.87
CA VAL A 157 4.01 -3.37 3.17
C VAL A 157 3.45 -4.77 3.18
N GLU A 158 4.23 -5.75 3.61
CA GLU A 158 3.81 -7.14 3.72
C GLU A 158 4.15 -7.71 5.09
N GLY A 159 3.13 -8.14 5.83
CA GLY A 159 3.30 -8.78 7.13
C GLY A 159 3.93 -10.16 7.03
N CYS A 160 4.96 -10.41 7.82
CA CYS A 160 5.72 -11.64 7.87
C CYS A 160 5.96 -12.10 9.30
N ARG A 161 6.59 -13.25 9.46
CA ARG A 161 7.11 -13.75 10.74
C ARG A 161 8.63 -13.83 10.69
N ALA A 162 9.29 -13.13 11.60
CA ALA A 162 10.72 -13.28 11.81
C ALA A 162 10.98 -14.49 12.71
N PHE A 163 11.68 -15.49 12.21
CA PHE A 163 12.12 -16.64 13.00
C PHE A 163 13.51 -17.07 12.56
N SER A 164 14.24 -17.68 13.48
CA SER A 164 15.51 -18.34 13.23
C SER A 164 15.31 -19.87 13.17
N PHE A 165 16.19 -20.55 12.46
CA PHE A 165 16.30 -21.99 12.47
C PHE A 165 17.56 -22.39 13.24
N ASP A 166 17.38 -23.21 14.28
CA ASP A 166 18.47 -23.74 15.05
C ASP A 166 18.79 -25.21 14.61
N SER A 167 19.89 -25.35 13.90
CA SER A 167 20.33 -26.67 13.40
C SER A 167 20.74 -27.64 14.50
N GLU A 168 21.17 -27.17 15.68
CA GLU A 168 21.61 -28.01 16.77
C GLU A 168 20.43 -28.74 17.41
N LEU A 169 19.29 -28.08 17.50
CA LEU A 169 18.04 -28.66 17.99
C LEU A 169 17.37 -29.60 16.97
N CYS A 170 17.79 -29.56 15.71
CA CYS A 170 17.19 -30.41 14.67
C CYS A 170 17.60 -31.88 14.84
N ARG A 171 16.61 -32.78 14.96
CA ARG A 171 16.81 -34.22 15.14
C ARG A 171 16.76 -35.04 13.84
N GLY A 172 16.58 -34.39 12.67
CA GLY A 172 16.55 -35.09 11.37
C GLY A 172 15.42 -36.10 11.22
N CYS A 173 14.21 -35.70 11.59
CA CYS A 173 13.04 -36.58 11.58
C CYS A 173 12.77 -37.17 10.19
N LYS A 174 12.43 -38.47 10.08
CA LYS A 174 11.99 -39.09 8.81
C LYS A 174 10.79 -38.38 8.18
N LYS A 175 9.87 -37.91 9.03
CA LYS A 175 8.77 -37.01 8.64
C LYS A 175 8.98 -35.70 9.37
N CYS A 176 9.39 -34.66 8.62
CA CYS A 176 9.65 -33.35 9.18
C CYS A 176 8.38 -32.49 9.07
N ALA A 177 7.71 -32.25 10.21
CA ALA A 177 6.48 -31.43 10.22
C ALA A 177 6.69 -30.01 9.68
N VAL A 178 7.90 -29.44 9.84
CA VAL A 178 8.26 -28.14 9.26
C VAL A 178 8.28 -28.20 7.73
N ALA A 179 8.91 -29.23 7.15
CA ALA A 179 8.98 -29.42 5.71
C ALA A 179 7.60 -29.74 5.10
N GLU A 180 6.83 -30.63 5.76
CA GLU A 180 5.48 -30.98 5.32
C GLU A 180 4.51 -29.81 5.33
N SER A 181 4.64 -28.91 6.31
CA SER A 181 3.78 -27.73 6.44
C SER A 181 4.16 -26.57 5.51
N CYS A 182 5.37 -26.58 4.91
CA CYS A 182 5.86 -25.47 4.11
C CYS A 182 5.13 -25.34 2.76
N PRO A 183 4.34 -24.28 2.53
CA PRO A 183 3.54 -24.12 1.30
C PRO A 183 4.42 -23.88 0.07
N THR A 184 5.60 -23.29 0.23
CA THR A 184 6.54 -22.97 -0.86
C THR A 184 7.59 -24.04 -1.06
N LYS A 185 7.56 -25.14 -0.28
CA LYS A 185 8.58 -26.20 -0.32
C LYS A 185 10.00 -25.67 -0.09
N ALA A 186 10.12 -24.60 0.70
CA ALA A 186 11.41 -24.00 1.07
C ALA A 186 12.19 -24.83 2.07
N VAL A 187 11.56 -25.83 2.73
CA VAL A 187 12.22 -26.67 3.74
C VAL A 187 12.37 -28.08 3.20
N SER A 188 13.58 -28.62 3.27
CA SER A 188 13.92 -29.99 2.93
C SER A 188 14.77 -30.63 4.05
N VAL A 189 14.86 -31.96 4.05
CA VAL A 189 15.77 -32.68 4.96
C VAL A 189 16.95 -33.22 4.14
N VAL A 190 18.14 -32.72 4.43
CA VAL A 190 19.38 -33.08 3.75
C VAL A 190 20.37 -33.59 4.81
N ASN A 191 20.96 -34.78 4.61
CA ASN A 191 21.92 -35.40 5.54
C ASN A 191 21.42 -35.46 7.01
N GLY A 192 20.13 -35.77 7.19
CA GLY A 192 19.53 -35.89 8.52
C GLY A 192 19.30 -34.55 9.23
N LYS A 193 19.32 -33.42 8.57
CA LYS A 193 19.01 -32.09 9.11
C LYS A 193 18.04 -31.34 8.19
N ALA A 194 17.15 -30.58 8.78
CA ALA A 194 16.32 -29.68 8.00
C ALA A 194 17.17 -28.50 7.46
N VAL A 195 16.94 -28.13 6.22
CA VAL A 195 17.58 -26.98 5.55
C VAL A 195 16.50 -26.08 4.98
N ILE A 196 16.66 -24.79 5.19
CA ILE A 196 15.74 -23.77 4.69
C ILE A 196 16.38 -23.07 3.48
N ASP A 197 15.73 -23.21 2.33
CA ASP A 197 16.06 -22.45 1.12
C ASP A 197 15.49 -21.03 1.25
N THR A 198 16.35 -20.07 1.56
CA THR A 198 15.96 -18.67 1.78
C THR A 198 15.44 -18.01 0.52
N SER A 199 15.81 -18.51 -0.68
CA SER A 199 15.29 -18.00 -1.95
C SER A 199 13.82 -18.34 -2.20
N LYS A 200 13.34 -19.43 -1.56
CA LYS A 200 11.93 -19.89 -1.65
C LYS A 200 11.12 -19.52 -0.40
N CYS A 201 11.80 -19.23 0.70
CA CYS A 201 11.12 -18.91 1.94
C CYS A 201 10.49 -17.52 1.89
N THR A 202 9.17 -17.46 2.03
CA THR A 202 8.42 -16.20 2.05
C THR A 202 8.23 -15.64 3.46
N SER A 203 8.80 -16.25 4.49
CA SER A 203 8.61 -15.86 5.90
C SER A 203 7.12 -15.80 6.32
N CYS A 204 6.29 -16.70 5.77
CA CYS A 204 4.84 -16.73 6.03
C CYS A 204 4.49 -17.18 7.45
N GLY A 205 5.42 -17.81 8.18
CA GLY A 205 5.23 -18.26 9.55
C GLY A 205 4.48 -19.58 9.72
N VAL A 206 4.05 -20.25 8.65
CA VAL A 206 3.30 -21.53 8.74
C VAL A 206 4.08 -22.62 9.49
N CYS A 207 5.40 -22.60 9.42
CA CYS A 207 6.29 -23.56 10.09
C CYS A 207 6.52 -23.25 11.58
N VAL A 208 6.18 -22.04 12.04
CA VAL A 208 6.32 -21.63 13.46
C VAL A 208 5.49 -22.55 14.34
N GLY A 209 6.09 -23.08 15.41
CA GLY A 209 5.47 -24.04 16.34
C GLY A 209 5.30 -25.46 15.81
N LYS A 210 5.77 -25.78 14.58
CA LYS A 210 5.63 -27.15 14.02
C LYS A 210 6.75 -28.08 14.40
N CYS A 211 7.93 -27.58 14.81
CA CYS A 211 9.03 -28.44 15.25
C CYS A 211 8.85 -28.82 16.71
N PRO A 212 8.67 -30.13 17.05
CA PRO A 212 8.49 -30.54 18.43
C PRO A 212 9.78 -30.41 19.26
N PHE A 213 10.94 -30.28 18.60
CA PHE A 213 12.26 -30.16 19.25
C PHE A 213 12.74 -28.71 19.35
N GLY A 214 11.95 -27.72 18.86
CA GLY A 214 12.27 -26.30 18.96
C GLY A 214 13.27 -25.79 17.93
N ALA A 215 13.70 -26.60 16.93
CA ALA A 215 14.57 -26.12 15.85
C ALA A 215 13.95 -24.98 15.03
N VAL A 216 12.63 -24.91 14.92
CA VAL A 216 11.86 -23.72 14.60
C VAL A 216 11.10 -23.34 15.88
N PRO A 217 11.18 -22.08 16.33
CA PRO A 217 10.59 -21.68 17.61
C PRO A 217 9.08 -21.84 17.64
N LYS A 218 8.50 -21.93 18.82
CA LYS A 218 7.05 -22.02 19.02
C LYS A 218 6.34 -20.72 18.68
N GLU A 219 7.04 -19.59 18.84
CA GLU A 219 6.56 -18.24 18.57
C GLU A 219 7.56 -17.50 17.70
N ALA A 220 7.10 -16.55 16.94
CA ALA A 220 7.92 -15.68 16.10
C ALA A 220 7.34 -14.27 16.07
N ALA A 221 8.21 -13.27 16.06
CA ALA A 221 7.80 -11.88 15.99
C ALA A 221 7.07 -11.58 14.68
N SER A 222 6.01 -10.77 14.76
CA SER A 222 5.37 -10.16 13.60
C SER A 222 6.24 -9.03 13.10
N VAL A 223 6.59 -9.06 11.81
CA VAL A 223 7.42 -8.03 11.17
C VAL A 223 6.83 -7.66 9.81
N CYS A 224 7.28 -6.55 9.27
CA CYS A 224 6.89 -6.03 7.96
C CYS A 224 8.10 -6.06 7.02
N ARG A 225 7.90 -6.62 5.82
CA ARG A 225 8.78 -6.41 4.67
C ARG A 225 8.24 -5.25 3.85
N ILE A 226 9.13 -4.45 3.27
CA ILE A 226 8.74 -3.28 2.48
C ILE A 226 9.26 -3.42 1.05
N PHE A 227 8.35 -3.27 0.09
CA PHE A 227 8.65 -3.17 -1.33
C PHE A 227 8.58 -1.72 -1.77
N VAL A 228 9.50 -1.28 -2.62
CA VAL A 228 9.56 0.09 -3.15
C VAL A 228 9.54 0.12 -4.67
N GLY A 229 8.89 1.13 -5.23
CA GLY A 229 8.92 1.41 -6.66
C GLY A 229 8.04 0.51 -7.53
N GLY A 230 7.08 -0.23 -6.95
CA GLY A 230 6.14 -1.04 -7.71
C GLY A 230 5.19 -0.20 -8.57
N THR A 231 4.89 -0.70 -9.77
CA THR A 231 3.90 -0.10 -10.67
C THR A 231 3.07 -1.15 -11.38
N TRP A 232 1.82 -0.81 -11.67
CA TRP A 232 0.93 -1.64 -12.47
C TRP A 232 0.12 -0.75 -13.42
N GLY A 233 0.04 -1.16 -14.68
CA GLY A 233 -0.67 -0.44 -15.73
C GLY A 233 -0.01 -0.65 -17.09
N LYS A 234 0.16 0.41 -17.88
CA LYS A 234 0.83 0.35 -19.21
C LYS A 234 2.26 -0.18 -19.09
N THR A 235 2.96 0.22 -18.03
CA THR A 235 4.25 -0.34 -17.64
C THR A 235 4.09 -1.09 -16.33
N GLN A 236 4.72 -2.26 -16.23
CA GLN A 236 4.70 -3.10 -15.05
C GLN A 236 6.10 -3.15 -14.45
N ARG A 237 6.19 -2.98 -13.15
CA ARG A 237 7.42 -3.15 -12.39
C ARG A 237 7.07 -3.74 -11.03
N MET A 238 7.67 -4.86 -10.70
CA MET A 238 7.64 -5.37 -9.33
C MET A 238 8.46 -4.45 -8.43
N GLY A 239 7.92 -4.11 -7.28
CA GLY A 239 8.66 -3.36 -6.27
C GLY A 239 9.90 -4.13 -5.82
N THR A 240 11.00 -3.42 -5.64
CA THR A 240 12.21 -3.96 -5.05
C THR A 240 12.00 -4.17 -3.56
N LEU A 241 12.30 -5.35 -3.05
CA LEU A 241 12.24 -5.64 -1.62
C LEU A 241 13.43 -4.98 -0.93
N LEU A 242 13.19 -4.22 0.14
CA LEU A 242 14.24 -3.69 0.99
C LEU A 242 14.89 -4.82 1.80
N ASN A 243 16.19 -4.67 2.08
CA ASN A 243 16.97 -5.69 2.80
C ASN A 243 16.54 -5.83 4.27
N SER A 244 16.08 -4.72 4.89
CA SER A 244 15.66 -4.70 6.28
C SER A 244 14.20 -5.12 6.46
N VAL A 245 13.90 -5.69 7.62
CA VAL A 245 12.55 -5.91 8.12
C VAL A 245 12.26 -4.93 9.25
N TYR A 246 11.00 -4.56 9.42
CA TYR A 246 10.58 -3.51 10.35
C TYR A 246 9.43 -3.99 11.23
N SER A 247 9.30 -3.45 12.43
CA SER A 247 8.08 -3.56 13.22
C SER A 247 6.96 -2.75 12.56
N ALA A 248 5.71 -3.03 12.90
CA ALA A 248 4.58 -2.25 12.39
C ALA A 248 4.67 -0.76 12.75
N ASP A 249 5.24 -0.44 13.91
CA ASP A 249 5.39 0.93 14.42
C ASP A 249 6.48 1.72 13.66
N GLU A 250 7.48 1.05 13.09
CA GLU A 250 8.52 1.70 12.29
C GLU A 250 8.06 1.99 10.86
N VAL A 251 7.09 1.23 10.33
CA VAL A 251 6.61 1.35 8.94
C VAL A 251 6.25 2.79 8.55
N PRO A 252 5.50 3.59 9.36
CA PRO A 252 5.18 4.97 8.98
C PRO A 252 6.42 5.86 8.81
N SER A 253 7.46 5.65 9.62
CA SER A 253 8.73 6.41 9.49
C SER A 253 9.45 6.04 8.20
N VAL A 254 9.54 4.74 7.88
CA VAL A 254 10.17 4.28 6.63
C VAL A 254 9.43 4.81 5.40
N ILE A 255 8.08 4.78 5.40
CA ILE A 255 7.28 5.34 4.30
C ILE A 255 7.55 6.84 4.12
N GLU A 256 7.67 7.59 5.23
CA GLU A 256 7.97 9.02 5.18
C GLU A 256 9.34 9.28 4.57
N LYS A 257 10.36 8.56 4.99
CA LYS A 257 11.71 8.67 4.42
C LYS A 257 11.72 8.34 2.92
N VAL A 258 11.05 7.26 2.50
CA VAL A 258 10.92 6.91 1.06
C VAL A 258 10.21 8.02 0.28
N MET A 259 9.16 8.62 0.84
CA MET A 259 8.41 9.69 0.19
C MET A 259 9.24 10.98 0.09
N LEU A 260 9.98 11.34 1.13
CA LEU A 260 10.88 12.51 1.13
C LEU A 260 12.03 12.33 0.14
N TRP A 261 12.66 11.14 0.13
CA TRP A 261 13.67 10.80 -0.86
C TRP A 261 13.14 10.91 -2.30
N TYR A 262 11.92 10.41 -2.54
CA TYR A 262 11.28 10.53 -3.84
C TYR A 262 10.94 11.96 -4.22
N LYS A 263 10.48 12.79 -3.27
CA LYS A 263 10.21 14.21 -3.47
C LYS A 263 11.47 14.98 -3.86
N GLU A 264 12.61 14.65 -3.24
CA GLU A 264 13.90 15.30 -3.48
C GLU A 264 14.57 14.87 -4.79
N ASN A 265 14.38 13.61 -5.20
CA ASN A 265 15.16 13.00 -6.29
C ASN A 265 14.35 12.73 -7.57
N GLY A 266 13.02 12.69 -7.49
CA GLY A 266 12.17 12.35 -8.63
C GLY A 266 11.92 13.53 -9.56
N TYR A 267 11.97 13.30 -10.88
CA TYR A 267 11.59 14.30 -11.87
C TYR A 267 10.07 14.42 -12.00
N VAL A 268 9.57 15.58 -12.39
CA VAL A 268 8.15 15.79 -12.74
C VAL A 268 7.68 14.70 -13.70
N LYS A 269 6.55 14.05 -13.38
CA LYS A 269 5.96 12.90 -14.10
C LYS A 269 6.73 11.58 -13.99
N GLU A 270 7.86 11.52 -13.31
CA GLU A 270 8.59 10.29 -13.04
C GLU A 270 7.90 9.50 -11.91
N ARG A 271 7.83 8.16 -12.01
CA ARG A 271 7.33 7.28 -10.95
C ARG A 271 8.46 6.87 -10.02
N LEU A 272 8.15 6.61 -8.74
CA LEU A 272 9.16 6.18 -7.75
C LEU A 272 10.03 5.01 -8.28
N GLY A 273 9.44 4.01 -8.93
CA GLY A 273 10.19 2.89 -9.49
C GLY A 273 11.24 3.32 -10.51
N ALA A 274 10.93 4.28 -11.37
CA ALA A 274 11.90 4.81 -12.33
C ALA A 274 12.98 5.65 -11.65
N THR A 275 12.65 6.37 -10.58
CA THR A 275 13.64 7.09 -9.77
C THR A 275 14.60 6.11 -9.09
N VAL A 276 14.07 5.00 -8.53
CA VAL A 276 14.88 3.93 -7.92
C VAL A 276 15.78 3.26 -8.97
N ASP A 277 15.27 2.95 -10.16
CA ASP A 277 16.06 2.32 -11.24
C ASP A 277 17.18 3.24 -11.74
N ARG A 278 16.96 4.57 -11.72
CA ARG A 278 17.94 5.56 -12.15
C ARG A 278 19.06 5.81 -11.14
N ILE A 279 18.73 5.81 -9.85
CA ILE A 279 19.67 6.20 -8.78
C ILE A 279 20.28 4.96 -8.10
N GLY A 280 19.52 3.87 -8.04
CA GLY A 280 19.88 2.64 -7.36
C GLY A 280 19.12 2.43 -6.05
N THR A 281 18.81 1.17 -5.75
CA THR A 281 18.15 0.79 -4.48
C THR A 281 19.08 1.01 -3.29
N ASP A 282 20.39 0.76 -3.44
CA ASP A 282 21.38 0.94 -2.37
C ASP A 282 21.42 2.40 -1.88
N ALA A 283 21.32 3.35 -2.79
CA ALA A 283 21.26 4.78 -2.45
C ALA A 283 19.99 5.13 -1.67
N LEU A 284 18.85 4.54 -2.03
CA LEU A 284 17.62 4.67 -1.25
C LEU A 284 17.76 4.04 0.13
N GLU A 285 18.29 2.81 0.22
CA GLU A 285 18.48 2.12 1.50
C GLU A 285 19.43 2.88 2.42
N ALA A 286 20.53 3.41 1.90
CA ALA A 286 21.45 4.26 2.66
C ALA A 286 20.75 5.53 3.20
N ALA A 287 19.92 6.17 2.37
CA ALA A 287 19.20 7.38 2.77
C ALA A 287 18.14 7.11 3.85
N ILE A 288 17.40 6.00 3.78
CA ILE A 288 16.37 5.67 4.77
C ILE A 288 16.94 5.07 6.06
N ALA A 289 18.19 4.60 6.05
CA ALA A 289 18.86 4.05 7.23
C ALA A 289 19.15 5.12 8.28
N THR A 290 19.18 6.39 7.92
CA THR A 290 19.44 7.54 8.80
C THR A 290 18.17 8.39 8.98
N ASP A 291 18.22 9.35 9.89
CA ASP A 291 17.14 10.32 10.10
C ASP A 291 17.36 11.65 9.35
N ASP A 292 18.37 11.74 8.48
CA ASP A 292 18.68 12.95 7.70
C ASP A 292 17.47 13.49 6.92
N LEU A 293 16.75 12.60 6.21
CA LEU A 293 15.55 12.97 5.46
C LEU A 293 14.45 13.56 6.36
N ILE A 294 14.30 13.04 7.56
CA ILE A 294 13.32 13.56 8.53
C ILE A 294 13.78 14.91 9.08
N THR A 295 15.06 15.06 9.39
CA THR A 295 15.64 16.31 9.88
C THR A 295 15.49 17.45 8.86
N ARG A 296 15.66 17.15 7.57
CA ARG A 296 15.53 18.10 6.45
C ARG A 296 14.13 18.15 5.83
N LYS A 297 13.13 17.57 6.48
CA LYS A 297 11.78 17.41 5.93
C LYS A 297 11.20 18.72 5.38
N ASP A 298 11.21 19.78 6.16
CA ASP A 298 10.60 21.06 5.77
C ASP A 298 11.31 21.66 4.57
N ASP A 299 12.63 21.58 4.52
CA ASP A 299 13.44 22.03 3.40
C ASP A 299 13.11 21.22 2.13
N ILE A 300 12.99 19.90 2.25
CA ILE A 300 12.64 19.01 1.10
C ILE A 300 11.24 19.34 0.58
N LEU A 301 10.27 19.54 1.48
CA LEU A 301 8.90 19.83 1.11
C LEU A 301 8.73 21.21 0.46
N ALA A 302 9.53 22.20 0.88
CA ALA A 302 9.53 23.57 0.33
C ALA A 302 10.15 23.65 -1.08
N LYS A 303 11.08 22.75 -1.42
CA LYS A 303 11.76 22.76 -2.73
C LYS A 303 10.79 22.49 -3.88
N PRO A 304 10.95 23.17 -5.04
CA PRO A 304 10.24 22.80 -6.26
C PRO A 304 10.60 21.37 -6.68
N LEU A 305 9.74 20.77 -7.51
CA LEU A 305 10.03 19.47 -8.11
C LEU A 305 11.11 19.61 -9.19
N LEU A 306 11.97 18.60 -9.30
CA LEU A 306 12.98 18.55 -10.34
C LEU A 306 12.34 18.40 -11.73
N GLU A 307 12.78 19.19 -12.69
CA GLU A 307 12.42 19.06 -14.10
C GLU A 307 13.52 18.32 -14.86
N ARG A 308 13.14 17.50 -15.83
CA ARG A 308 14.12 16.93 -16.75
C ARG A 308 14.66 18.05 -17.64
N GLN A 309 15.96 18.20 -17.68
CA GLN A 309 16.65 19.02 -18.68
C GLN A 309 16.47 18.40 -20.06
#